data_36d509deb1ec41a4683e52fd3355d2cc
#
_entry.id   36d509deb1ec41a4683e52fd3355d2cc
#
_cell.length_a   1.000
_cell.length_b   1.000
_cell.length_c   1.000
_cell.angle_alpha   90.00
_cell.angle_beta   90.00
_cell.angle_gamma   90.00
#
_symmetry.space_group_name_H-M   'P 1'
#
loop_
_entity.id
_entity.type
_entity.pdbx_description
1 polymer ?
#
loop_
_entity_poly.entity_id
_entity_poly.type
_entity_poly.pdbx_seq_one_letter_code
_entity_poly.pdbx_strand_id
1 'polypeptide(L)'
;MGVAGVVLSLPSLSALAVGCTSKRVGIMFLTEVALGKPYRITRDDPTLCQPPAGYDSVVACGRTEPDPAQDEEVLLDGKKVLVCQGKPIPMAAYKDSSFSQSEYLIYQESQCRIRYLVQLCF
;
A
#
# COMPACT_ATOMS: atom_id res chain seq x y z
N MET A 1 -9.97 -9.66 6.82
CA MET A 1 -10.09 -8.19 6.75
C MET A 1 -9.19 -7.69 5.64
N GLY A 2 -9.72 -6.91 4.71
CA GLY A 2 -8.92 -6.24 3.69
C GLY A 2 -8.30 -4.97 4.27
N VAL A 3 -7.05 -4.68 3.91
CA VAL A 3 -6.43 -3.38 4.18
C VAL A 3 -6.50 -2.58 2.89
N ALA A 4 -7.20 -1.45 2.89
CA ALA A 4 -7.16 -0.51 1.77
C ALA A 4 -6.04 0.49 2.01
N GLY A 5 -5.28 0.78 1.00
CA GLY A 5 -4.31 1.87 1.08
C GLY A 5 -2.91 1.56 0.58
N VAL A 6 -2.75 0.55 -0.26
CA VAL A 6 -1.49 0.45 -1.00
C VAL A 6 -1.61 1.33 -2.23
N VAL A 7 -0.85 2.39 -2.23
CA VAL A 7 -0.74 3.30 -3.36
C VAL A 7 0.38 2.79 -4.25
N LEU A 8 0.01 2.24 -5.40
CA LEU A 8 0.96 1.90 -6.44
C LEU A 8 1.13 3.11 -7.37
N SER A 9 2.28 3.75 -7.28
CA SER A 9 2.66 4.80 -8.22
C SER A 9 3.08 4.15 -9.54
N LEU A 10 2.36 4.45 -10.61
CA LEU A 10 2.83 4.12 -11.95
C LEU A 10 3.67 5.28 -12.50
N PRO A 11 4.72 4.98 -13.27
CA PRO A 11 5.49 6.03 -13.94
C PRO A 11 4.58 6.84 -14.86
N SER A 12 4.84 8.12 -14.93
CA SER A 12 4.07 9.15 -15.63
C SER A 12 3.45 8.70 -16.97
N LEU A 13 2.15 8.57 -17.00
CA LEU A 13 1.39 8.54 -18.24
C LEU A 13 0.99 9.98 -18.57
N SER A 14 1.79 10.62 -19.37
CA SER A 14 1.55 12.01 -19.84
C SER A 14 0.28 12.20 -20.70
N ALA A 15 -0.43 11.12 -20.99
CA ALA A 15 -1.51 11.10 -21.99
C ALA A 15 -2.94 11.25 -21.43
N LEU A 16 -3.14 11.27 -20.11
CA LEU A 16 -4.47 11.29 -19.50
C LEU A 16 -4.82 12.59 -18.75
N ALA A 17 -4.20 13.69 -19.13
CA ALA A 17 -4.38 14.99 -18.49
C ALA A 17 -5.69 15.70 -18.90
N VAL A 18 -6.84 15.02 -18.83
CA VAL A 18 -8.13 15.67 -19.03
C VAL A 18 -8.48 16.45 -17.76
N GLY A 19 -8.50 17.77 -17.88
CA GLY A 19 -8.89 18.67 -16.78
C GLY A 19 -7.74 19.10 -15.84
N CYS A 20 -6.51 18.70 -16.09
CA CYS A 20 -5.35 19.22 -15.35
C CYS A 20 -4.67 20.35 -16.13
N THR A 21 -4.48 21.49 -15.49
CA THR A 21 -3.78 22.65 -16.07
C THR A 21 -2.26 22.53 -15.95
N SER A 22 -1.75 21.60 -15.14
CA SER A 22 -0.36 21.35 -14.95
C SER A 22 0.20 20.40 -16.03
N LYS A 23 1.45 20.62 -16.43
CA LYS A 23 2.17 19.73 -17.34
C LYS A 23 2.66 18.44 -16.65
N ARG A 24 2.59 18.35 -15.32
CA ARG A 24 2.99 17.19 -14.54
C ARG A 24 1.77 16.51 -13.97
N VAL A 25 1.51 15.31 -14.45
CA VAL A 25 0.39 14.48 -14.03
C VAL A 25 0.93 13.15 -13.58
N GLY A 26 0.46 12.70 -12.41
CA GLY A 26 0.68 11.35 -11.91
C GLY A 26 -0.65 10.62 -11.79
N ILE A 27 -0.64 9.33 -12.04
CA ILE A 27 -1.79 8.45 -11.82
C ILE A 27 -1.42 7.44 -10.75
N MET A 28 -2.31 7.27 -9.78
CA MET A 28 -2.17 6.31 -8.70
C MET A 28 -3.41 5.45 -8.60
N PHE A 29 -3.24 4.19 -8.25
CA PHE A 29 -4.36 3.31 -7.91
C PHE A 29 -4.53 3.28 -6.39
N LEU A 30 -5.76 3.48 -5.95
CA LEU A 30 -6.15 3.14 -4.58
C LEU A 30 -6.70 1.72 -4.60
N THR A 31 -5.99 0.83 -3.92
CA THR A 31 -6.22 -0.60 -4.02
C THR A 31 -6.55 -1.19 -2.66
N GLU A 32 -7.59 -2.01 -2.61
CA GLU A 32 -7.88 -2.87 -1.47
C GLU A 32 -7.04 -4.14 -1.57
N VAL A 33 -6.38 -4.51 -0.47
CA VAL A 33 -5.48 -5.66 -0.41
C VAL A 33 -5.88 -6.58 0.75
N ALA A 34 -6.02 -7.86 0.46
CA ALA A 34 -6.22 -8.91 1.47
C ALA A 34 -4.85 -9.47 1.87
N LEU A 35 -4.31 -9.00 2.98
CA LEU A 35 -2.98 -9.42 3.45
C LEU A 35 -2.98 -10.83 4.06
N GLY A 36 -4.09 -11.27 4.65
CA GLY A 36 -4.10 -12.52 5.41
C GLY A 36 -3.07 -12.49 6.55
N LYS A 37 -2.26 -13.53 6.65
CA LYS A 37 -1.16 -13.61 7.61
C LYS A 37 0.13 -13.08 6.98
N PRO A 38 0.62 -11.90 7.36
CA PRO A 38 1.79 -11.30 6.74
C PRO A 38 3.10 -11.85 7.34
N TYR A 39 4.06 -12.13 6.48
CA TYR A 39 5.46 -12.33 6.86
C TYR A 39 6.18 -10.98 6.83
N ARG A 40 6.84 -10.60 7.92
CA ARG A 40 7.46 -9.28 8.07
C ARG A 40 8.95 -9.33 7.86
N ILE A 41 9.47 -8.42 7.04
CA ILE A 41 10.91 -8.25 6.81
C ILE A 41 11.33 -6.80 7.08
N THR A 42 12.58 -6.62 7.46
CA THR A 42 13.20 -5.31 7.69
C THR A 42 14.43 -5.08 6.81
N ARG A 43 14.80 -6.07 6.04
CA ARG A 43 15.88 -6.03 5.06
C ARG A 43 15.37 -6.56 3.73
N ASP A 44 15.88 -6.01 2.65
CA ASP A 44 15.59 -6.52 1.31
C ASP A 44 16.06 -7.97 1.17
N ASP A 45 15.19 -8.79 0.58
CA ASP A 45 15.48 -10.19 0.30
C ASP A 45 15.02 -10.53 -1.13
N PRO A 46 15.93 -10.38 -2.11
CA PRO A 46 15.61 -10.66 -3.51
C PRO A 46 15.29 -12.13 -3.81
N THR A 47 15.49 -13.03 -2.85
CA THR A 47 15.15 -14.46 -3.00
C THR A 47 13.68 -14.76 -2.73
N LEU A 48 12.93 -13.84 -2.13
CA LEU A 48 11.52 -13.99 -1.85
C LEU A 48 10.67 -13.83 -3.10
N CYS A 49 10.38 -14.95 -3.76
CA CYS A 49 9.50 -15.00 -4.94
C CYS A 49 8.04 -15.27 -4.58
N GLN A 50 7.78 -15.66 -3.35
CA GLN A 50 6.45 -15.95 -2.78
C GLN A 50 6.50 -15.86 -1.26
N PRO A 51 5.37 -15.76 -0.56
CA PRO A 51 5.37 -15.80 0.89
C PRO A 51 5.91 -17.14 1.39
N PRO A 52 6.63 -17.18 2.51
CA PRO A 52 7.00 -18.45 3.13
C PRO A 52 5.77 -19.31 3.47
N ALA A 53 5.97 -20.62 3.63
CA ALA A 53 4.88 -21.53 3.97
C ALA A 53 4.13 -21.06 5.24
N GLY A 54 2.81 -21.05 5.17
CA GLY A 54 1.94 -20.59 6.26
C GLY A 54 1.69 -19.09 6.31
N TYR A 55 2.19 -18.33 5.33
CA TYR A 55 1.95 -16.90 5.18
C TYR A 55 1.24 -16.59 3.85
N ASP A 56 0.48 -15.50 3.84
CA ASP A 56 -0.33 -15.09 2.68
C ASP A 56 0.25 -13.88 1.94
N SER A 57 1.13 -13.13 2.59
CA SER A 57 1.74 -11.91 2.07
C SER A 57 3.10 -11.64 2.71
N VAL A 58 3.80 -10.66 2.19
CA VAL A 58 5.04 -10.14 2.78
C VAL A 58 4.86 -8.65 3.04
N VAL A 59 5.28 -8.19 4.22
CA VAL A 59 5.33 -6.77 4.56
C VAL A 59 6.77 -6.36 4.82
N ALA A 60 7.29 -5.50 3.97
CA ALA A 60 8.55 -4.81 4.19
C ALA A 60 8.27 -3.64 5.15
N CYS A 61 8.60 -3.85 6.43
CA CYS A 61 8.24 -2.92 7.49
C CYS A 61 9.10 -1.66 7.45
N GLY A 62 8.47 -0.52 7.20
CA GLY A 62 9.15 0.77 7.12
C GLY A 62 9.42 1.42 8.48
N ARG A 63 10.39 2.33 8.49
CA ARG A 63 10.66 3.18 9.65
C ARG A 63 9.52 4.16 9.94
N THR A 64 8.66 4.40 8.96
CA THR A 64 7.53 5.32 9.02
C THR A 64 6.28 4.64 8.49
N GLU A 65 5.17 4.85 9.17
CA GLU A 65 3.84 4.33 8.80
C GLU A 65 2.80 5.43 9.04
N PRO A 66 1.64 5.38 8.36
CA PRO A 66 0.49 6.17 8.77
C PRO A 66 0.13 5.87 10.23
N ASP A 67 -0.19 6.91 11.00
CA ASP A 67 -0.58 6.77 12.40
C ASP A 67 -1.80 5.83 12.53
N PRO A 68 -1.65 4.65 13.13
CA PRO A 68 -2.75 3.70 13.25
C PRO A 68 -3.89 4.19 14.16
N ALA A 69 -3.65 5.19 15.00
CA ALA A 69 -4.71 5.82 15.79
C ALA A 69 -5.71 6.60 14.92
N GLN A 70 -5.35 6.92 13.68
CA GLN A 70 -6.18 7.64 12.72
C GLN A 70 -6.76 6.71 11.63
N ASP A 71 -6.57 5.41 11.74
CA ASP A 71 -7.14 4.44 10.81
C ASP A 71 -8.67 4.47 10.88
N GLU A 72 -9.32 4.36 9.74
CA GLU A 72 -10.78 4.27 9.65
C GLU A 72 -11.22 2.95 9.05
N GLU A 73 -12.29 2.38 9.61
CA GLU A 73 -13.02 1.29 8.99
C GLU A 73 -14.12 1.84 8.09
N VAL A 74 -14.14 1.40 6.85
CA VAL A 74 -15.20 1.69 5.89
C VAL A 74 -15.84 0.40 5.39
N LEU A 75 -17.10 0.48 4.95
CA LEU A 75 -17.78 -0.63 4.31
C LEU A 75 -17.67 -0.49 2.79
N LEU A 76 -17.03 -1.46 2.15
CA LEU A 76 -16.97 -1.57 0.69
C LEU A 76 -17.58 -2.90 0.28
N ASP A 77 -18.65 -2.87 -0.50
CA ASP A 77 -19.40 -4.06 -0.92
C ASP A 77 -19.84 -4.95 0.27
N GLY A 78 -20.26 -4.32 1.38
CA GLY A 78 -20.70 -4.99 2.60
C GLY A 78 -19.58 -5.60 3.45
N LYS A 79 -18.31 -5.37 3.10
CA LYS A 79 -17.14 -5.84 3.83
C LYS A 79 -16.41 -4.70 4.51
N LYS A 80 -15.91 -4.95 5.72
CA LYS A 80 -15.09 -3.99 6.45
C LYS A 80 -13.70 -3.91 5.82
N VAL A 81 -13.28 -2.69 5.50
CA VAL A 81 -11.97 -2.37 4.96
C VAL A 81 -11.32 -1.32 5.85
N LEU A 82 -10.08 -1.56 6.24
CA LEU A 82 -9.29 -0.62 7.03
C LEU A 82 -8.59 0.37 6.09
N VAL A 83 -8.81 1.67 6.31
CA VAL A 83 -8.17 2.75 5.58
C VAL A 83 -7.11 3.41 6.46
N CYS A 84 -5.86 3.25 6.09
CA CYS A 84 -4.72 3.84 6.79
C CYS A 84 -4.49 5.27 6.26
N GLN A 85 -5.14 6.25 6.86
CA GLN A 85 -5.16 7.65 6.41
C GLN A 85 -4.39 8.61 7.32
N GLY A 86 -3.78 8.10 8.38
CA GLY A 86 -3.07 8.91 9.35
C GLY A 86 -1.85 9.61 8.78
N LYS A 87 -1.41 10.67 9.45
CA LYS A 87 -0.12 11.29 9.15
C LYS A 87 1.01 10.30 9.42
N PRO A 88 2.09 10.31 8.62
CA PRO A 88 3.23 9.45 8.87
C PRO A 88 3.86 9.71 10.23
N ILE A 89 4.08 8.64 10.99
CA ILE A 89 4.78 8.68 12.27
C ILE A 89 5.93 7.66 12.29
N PRO A 90 6.97 7.90 13.09
CA PRO A 90 8.05 6.93 13.28
C PRO A 90 7.55 5.66 13.96
N MET A 91 8.02 4.51 13.47
CA MET A 91 7.73 3.19 14.06
C MET A 91 8.92 2.71 14.89
N ALA A 92 8.80 2.79 16.21
CA ALA A 92 9.88 2.43 17.12
C ALA A 92 10.37 0.99 16.94
N ALA A 93 9.47 0.05 16.64
CA ALA A 93 9.79 -1.36 16.41
C ALA A 93 10.66 -1.58 15.16
N TYR A 94 10.64 -0.66 14.20
CA TYR A 94 11.30 -0.78 12.90
C TYR A 94 12.29 0.34 12.61
N LYS A 95 12.79 1.01 13.65
CA LYS A 95 13.73 2.14 13.53
C LYS A 95 14.98 1.82 12.71
N ASP A 96 15.43 0.57 12.75
CA ASP A 96 16.65 0.10 12.07
C ASP A 96 16.34 -0.60 10.74
N SER A 97 15.10 -0.56 10.26
CA SER A 97 14.72 -1.11 8.97
C SER A 97 15.42 -0.39 7.81
N SER A 98 15.75 -1.12 6.76
CA SER A 98 16.25 -0.55 5.52
C SER A 98 15.17 0.17 4.70
N PHE A 99 13.90 -0.10 5.01
CA PHE A 99 12.76 0.52 4.31
C PHE A 99 12.36 1.83 5.00
N SER A 100 12.18 2.89 4.21
CA SER A 100 11.71 4.18 4.74
C SER A 100 10.22 4.16 5.07
N GLN A 101 9.42 3.56 4.20
CA GLN A 101 7.99 3.36 4.34
C GLN A 101 7.68 1.89 4.16
N SER A 102 6.58 1.42 4.74
CA SER A 102 6.18 0.03 4.56
C SER A 102 5.67 -0.24 3.16
N GLU A 103 6.06 -1.40 2.65
CA GLU A 103 5.59 -1.94 1.38
C GLU A 103 4.86 -3.25 1.62
N TYR A 104 3.73 -3.41 0.96
CA TYR A 104 2.86 -4.57 1.12
C TYR A 104 2.85 -5.37 -0.16
N LEU A 105 3.35 -6.61 -0.09
CA LEU A 105 3.52 -7.47 -1.25
C LEU A 105 2.53 -8.63 -1.19
N ILE A 106 1.76 -8.75 -2.25
CA ILE A 106 0.86 -9.88 -2.48
C ILE A 106 1.33 -10.62 -3.72
N TYR A 107 1.05 -11.91 -3.79
CA TYR A 107 1.57 -12.79 -4.83
C TYR A 107 0.46 -13.43 -5.66
N GLN A 108 -0.80 -13.21 -5.31
CA GLN A 108 -1.97 -13.68 -6.04
C GLN A 108 -2.86 -12.49 -6.41
N GLU A 109 -3.29 -12.43 -7.65
CA GLU A 109 -4.17 -11.36 -8.13
C GLU A 109 -5.49 -11.29 -7.36
N SER A 110 -5.99 -12.44 -6.87
CA SER A 110 -7.21 -12.51 -6.06
C SER A 110 -7.12 -11.80 -4.71
N GLN A 111 -5.91 -11.46 -4.23
CA GLN A 111 -5.69 -10.70 -3.01
C GLN A 111 -5.81 -9.19 -3.20
N CYS A 112 -6.04 -8.72 -4.42
CA CYS A 112 -6.01 -7.30 -4.75
C CYS A 112 -7.25 -6.90 -5.56
N ARG A 113 -7.79 -5.73 -5.25
CA ARG A 113 -8.87 -5.11 -6.02
C ARG A 113 -8.63 -3.61 -6.13
N ILE A 114 -8.53 -3.11 -7.35
CA ILE A 114 -8.47 -1.67 -7.61
C ILE A 114 -9.83 -1.07 -7.27
N ARG A 115 -9.84 -0.07 -6.39
CA ARG A 115 -11.06 0.64 -5.98
C ARG A 115 -11.21 1.99 -6.67
N TYR A 116 -10.11 2.75 -6.78
CA TYR A 116 -10.13 4.08 -7.37
C TYR A 116 -8.88 4.33 -8.19
N LEU A 117 -9.06 5.11 -9.23
CA LEU A 117 -7.99 5.74 -9.99
C LEU A 117 -7.88 7.19 -9.54
N VAL A 118 -6.71 7.58 -9.04
CA VAL A 118 -6.47 8.94 -8.53
C VAL A 118 -5.51 9.64 -9.47
N GLN A 119 -5.95 10.76 -10.03
CA GLN A 119 -5.11 11.63 -10.84
C GLN A 119 -4.56 12.76 -9.97
N LEU A 120 -3.25 12.90 -9.97
CA LEU A 120 -2.53 13.94 -9.25
C LEU A 120 -1.95 14.94 -10.23
N CYS A 121 -2.10 16.23 -9.92
CA CYS A 121 -1.49 17.33 -10.65
C CYS A 121 -0.41 17.98 -9.78
N PHE A 122 0.78 18.17 -10.32
CA PHE A 122 1.90 18.74 -9.60
C PHE A 122 2.28 20.12 -10.13
#